data_557cc69498cf968a455d776c6465d8a5
#
_entry.id   557cc69498cf968a455d776c6465d8a5
#
_cell.length_a   1.000
_cell.length_b   1.000
_cell.length_c   1.000
_cell.angle_alpha   90.00
_cell.angle_beta   90.00
_cell.angle_gamma   90.00
#
_symmetry.space_group_name_H-M   'P 1'
#
loop_
_entity.id
_entity.type
_entity.pdbx_description
1 polymer ?
#
loop_
_entity_poly.entity_id
_entity_poly.type
_entity_poly.pdbx_seq_one_letter_code
_entity_poly.pdbx_strand_id
1 'polypeptide(L)'
;ALLDSLEIESVFVFGSSGGGPSAIEFAILYPEITKGLISYEALTKSWVNRPDGAESLSKQSDFQLWYIFKIAELMGIETMVSFLMPNPINQEKVLINETQSNKFKDNFWSIWPMSLRKEGYENDFKNYLNLSLSLEKISVPTIAIHGDEDINVNISHSKELSSKVKNSKIYVIKGADHFMHFSHNKEIKESLDTFIRDNVKSSY
;
A
#
# COMPACT_ATOMS: atom_id res chain seq x y z
N ALA A 1 -18.74 -14.74 6.16
CA ALA A 1 -19.69 -14.29 5.11
C ALA A 1 -19.11 -14.45 3.69
N LEU A 2 -18.24 -13.55 3.18
CA LEU A 2 -17.74 -13.65 1.79
C LEU A 2 -16.91 -14.91 1.57
N LEU A 3 -15.90 -15.19 2.42
CA LEU A 3 -15.06 -16.38 2.28
C LEU A 3 -15.88 -17.67 2.39
N ASP A 4 -16.84 -17.71 3.31
CA ASP A 4 -17.73 -18.85 3.48
C ASP A 4 -18.58 -19.11 2.22
N SER A 5 -19.12 -18.02 1.62
CA SER A 5 -19.92 -18.13 0.40
C SER A 5 -19.11 -18.54 -0.83
N LEU A 6 -17.79 -18.36 -0.79
CA LEU A 6 -16.84 -18.79 -1.82
C LEU A 6 -16.15 -20.12 -1.48
N GLU A 7 -16.51 -20.75 -0.35
CA GLU A 7 -15.90 -21.99 0.14
C GLU A 7 -14.36 -21.87 0.30
N ILE A 8 -13.88 -20.67 0.69
CA ILE A 8 -12.46 -20.40 0.91
C ILE A 8 -12.13 -20.57 2.40
N GLU A 9 -11.40 -21.63 2.73
CA GLU A 9 -11.07 -21.97 4.11
C GLU A 9 -10.01 -21.07 4.73
N SER A 10 -9.05 -20.54 3.93
CA SER A 10 -7.98 -19.70 4.45
C SER A 10 -7.35 -18.81 3.38
N VAL A 11 -6.81 -17.66 3.80
CA VAL A 11 -6.30 -16.62 2.90
C VAL A 11 -4.97 -16.04 3.37
N PHE A 12 -4.20 -15.49 2.44
CA PHE A 12 -3.21 -14.46 2.77
C PHE A 12 -3.92 -13.11 2.76
N VAL A 13 -3.69 -12.31 3.80
CA VAL A 13 -4.28 -10.97 3.91
C VAL A 13 -3.24 -9.94 3.50
N PHE A 14 -3.61 -9.08 2.55
CA PHE A 14 -2.73 -8.06 2.02
C PHE A 14 -3.27 -6.67 2.37
N GLY A 15 -2.45 -5.85 3.03
CA GLY A 15 -2.77 -4.46 3.34
C GLY A 15 -1.70 -3.53 2.78
N SER A 16 -2.09 -2.65 1.85
CA SER A 16 -1.23 -1.62 1.29
C SER A 16 -1.62 -0.25 1.84
N SER A 17 -0.63 0.58 2.18
CA SER A 17 -0.83 1.98 2.57
C SER A 17 -1.92 2.11 3.64
N GLY A 18 -2.98 2.90 3.37
CA GLY A 18 -4.16 3.04 4.23
C GLY A 18 -4.98 1.76 4.45
N GLY A 19 -4.79 0.71 3.63
CA GLY A 19 -5.41 -0.60 3.84
C GLY A 19 -4.74 -1.45 4.93
N GLY A 20 -3.56 -1.03 5.40
CA GLY A 20 -2.81 -1.73 6.44
C GLY A 20 -3.59 -2.01 7.72
N PRO A 21 -4.22 -1.00 8.33
CA PRO A 21 -4.98 -1.18 9.58
C PRO A 21 -6.06 -2.27 9.47
N SER A 22 -6.83 -2.27 8.40
CA SER A 22 -7.88 -3.28 8.18
C SER A 22 -7.32 -4.69 8.02
N ALA A 23 -6.21 -4.83 7.30
CA ALA A 23 -5.53 -6.12 7.13
C ALA A 23 -4.95 -6.64 8.45
N ILE A 24 -4.37 -5.75 9.26
CA ILE A 24 -3.82 -6.06 10.59
C ILE A 24 -4.92 -6.51 11.53
N GLU A 25 -6.01 -5.74 11.62
CA GLU A 25 -7.16 -6.12 12.46
C GLU A 25 -7.79 -7.45 12.02
N PHE A 26 -7.89 -7.69 10.71
CA PHE A 26 -8.35 -8.99 10.21
C PHE A 26 -7.45 -10.13 10.68
N ALA A 27 -6.13 -9.99 10.57
CA ALA A 27 -5.19 -11.01 10.99
C ALA A 27 -5.20 -11.27 12.51
N ILE A 28 -5.51 -10.22 13.31
CA ILE A 28 -5.67 -10.34 14.78
C ILE A 28 -6.98 -11.05 15.13
N LEU A 29 -8.09 -10.70 14.45
CA LEU A 29 -9.42 -11.20 14.77
C LEU A 29 -9.69 -12.61 14.23
N TYR A 30 -9.03 -12.99 13.12
CA TYR A 30 -9.26 -14.25 12.41
C TYR A 30 -7.95 -14.98 12.09
N PRO A 31 -7.10 -15.27 13.11
CA PRO A 31 -5.81 -15.91 12.88
C PRO A 31 -5.95 -17.34 12.32
N GLU A 32 -7.04 -18.04 12.62
CA GLU A 32 -7.31 -19.42 12.20
C GLU A 32 -7.53 -19.57 10.69
N ILE A 33 -8.00 -18.51 10.02
CA ILE A 33 -8.20 -18.49 8.56
C ILE A 33 -7.14 -17.65 7.84
N THR A 34 -6.19 -17.07 8.58
CA THR A 34 -5.13 -16.21 8.01
C THR A 34 -3.82 -16.98 7.89
N LYS A 35 -3.45 -17.39 6.68
CA LYS A 35 -2.16 -18.08 6.39
C LYS A 35 -0.95 -17.17 6.57
N GLY A 36 -1.14 -15.89 6.39
CA GLY A 36 -0.10 -14.88 6.56
C GLY A 36 -0.58 -13.48 6.27
N LEU A 37 0.07 -12.50 6.91
CA LEU A 37 -0.17 -11.07 6.73
C LEU A 37 0.94 -10.46 5.87
N ILE A 38 0.55 -9.74 4.83
CA ILE A 38 1.43 -8.96 3.97
C ILE A 38 1.13 -7.48 4.22
N SER A 39 2.05 -6.80 4.91
CA SER A 39 2.02 -5.37 5.19
C SER A 39 2.88 -4.66 4.15
N TYR A 40 2.25 -4.04 3.16
CA TYR A 40 2.89 -3.44 2.02
C TYR A 40 2.82 -1.91 2.13
N GLU A 41 3.97 -1.25 2.42
CA GLU A 41 4.06 0.20 2.69
C GLU A 41 2.88 0.73 3.54
N ALA A 42 2.50 -0.06 4.55
CA ALA A 42 1.23 0.07 5.22
C ALA A 42 1.32 0.94 6.49
N LEU A 43 0.22 1.63 6.80
CA LEU A 43 0.03 2.29 8.09
C LEU A 43 -0.13 1.24 9.19
N THR A 44 0.64 1.37 10.26
CA THR A 44 0.62 0.47 11.43
C THR A 44 0.46 1.20 12.76
N LYS A 45 0.45 2.52 12.70
CA LYS A 45 0.31 3.46 13.83
C LYS A 45 -0.24 4.79 13.35
N SER A 46 -0.41 5.75 14.25
CA SER A 46 -0.84 7.12 13.90
C SER A 46 -0.01 7.73 12.79
N TRP A 47 -0.69 8.27 11.79
CA TRP A 47 -0.08 8.89 10.61
C TRP A 47 0.17 10.38 10.83
N VAL A 48 1.10 10.69 11.74
CA VAL A 48 1.41 12.08 12.13
C VAL A 48 2.31 12.81 11.13
N ASN A 49 3.20 12.07 10.44
CA ASN A 49 4.14 12.62 9.46
C ASN A 49 3.62 12.41 8.02
N ARG A 50 2.37 12.78 7.77
CA ARG A 50 1.77 12.70 6.45
C ARG A 50 2.28 13.81 5.53
N PRO A 51 2.31 13.61 4.20
CA PRO A 51 2.67 14.67 3.26
C PRO A 51 1.74 15.88 3.39
N ASP A 52 2.30 17.06 3.24
CA ASP A 52 1.53 18.29 3.19
C ASP A 52 0.52 18.24 2.03
N GLY A 53 -0.69 18.67 2.28
CA GLY A 53 -1.75 18.67 1.27
C GLY A 53 -2.42 17.31 1.01
N ALA A 54 -2.02 16.22 1.68
CA ALA A 54 -2.67 14.92 1.51
C ALA A 54 -4.19 14.99 1.72
N GLU A 55 -4.67 15.82 2.68
CA GLU A 55 -6.11 16.04 2.89
C GLU A 55 -6.80 16.89 1.81
N SER A 56 -6.03 17.57 0.95
CA SER A 56 -6.59 18.50 -0.01
C SER A 56 -7.36 17.82 -1.15
N LEU A 57 -7.05 16.55 -1.43
CA LEU A 57 -7.69 15.79 -2.50
C LEU A 57 -9.20 15.68 -2.33
N SER A 58 -9.69 15.40 -1.11
CA SER A 58 -11.13 15.30 -0.82
C SER A 58 -11.88 16.65 -0.91
N LYS A 59 -11.12 17.75 -0.89
CA LYS A 59 -11.68 19.10 -1.00
C LYS A 59 -11.86 19.57 -2.44
N GLN A 60 -11.27 18.86 -3.41
CA GLN A 60 -11.41 19.17 -4.83
C GLN A 60 -12.72 18.62 -5.38
N SER A 61 -13.34 19.36 -6.31
CA SER A 61 -14.45 18.83 -7.09
C SER A 61 -13.95 17.83 -8.15
N ASP A 62 -14.83 16.94 -8.57
CA ASP A 62 -14.50 15.99 -9.64
C ASP A 62 -14.05 16.70 -10.93
N PHE A 63 -14.64 17.87 -11.23
CA PHE A 63 -14.24 18.66 -12.40
C PHE A 63 -12.82 19.23 -12.25
N GLN A 64 -12.45 19.72 -11.06
CA GLN A 64 -11.10 20.24 -10.81
C GLN A 64 -10.05 19.13 -10.93
N LEU A 65 -10.31 17.95 -10.34
CA LEU A 65 -9.42 16.81 -10.45
C LEU A 65 -9.32 16.30 -11.87
N TRP A 66 -10.45 16.18 -12.58
CA TRP A 66 -10.46 15.79 -13.98
C TRP A 66 -9.62 16.73 -14.83
N TYR A 67 -9.77 18.05 -14.61
CA TYR A 67 -9.03 19.06 -15.35
C TYR A 67 -7.52 18.96 -15.12
N ILE A 68 -7.11 18.82 -13.84
CA ILE A 68 -5.69 18.64 -13.48
C ILE A 68 -5.12 17.37 -14.11
N PHE A 69 -5.84 16.25 -13.98
CA PHE A 69 -5.39 14.97 -14.53
C PHE A 69 -5.35 14.98 -16.04
N LYS A 70 -6.32 15.65 -16.67
CA LYS A 70 -6.35 15.77 -18.15
C LYS A 70 -5.21 16.62 -18.67
N ILE A 71 -4.85 17.70 -18.00
CA ILE A 71 -3.67 18.49 -18.35
C ILE A 71 -2.40 17.66 -18.19
N ALA A 72 -2.24 16.96 -17.06
CA ALA A 72 -1.07 16.11 -16.84
C ALA A 72 -0.95 15.02 -17.93
N GLU A 73 -2.06 14.40 -18.33
CA GLU A 73 -2.11 13.42 -19.41
C GLU A 73 -1.71 14.03 -20.77
N LEU A 74 -2.21 15.25 -21.09
CA LEU A 74 -1.86 15.96 -22.33
C LEU A 74 -0.39 16.41 -22.38
N MET A 75 0.22 16.66 -21.21
CA MET A 75 1.64 16.98 -21.10
C MET A 75 2.55 15.75 -21.22
N GLY A 76 1.97 14.55 -21.15
CA GLY A 76 2.69 13.29 -21.32
C GLY A 76 2.84 12.47 -20.05
N ILE A 77 3.21 11.20 -20.24
CA ILE A 77 3.35 10.22 -19.14
C ILE A 77 4.43 10.65 -18.12
N GLU A 78 5.48 11.33 -18.57
CA GLU A 78 6.55 11.86 -17.71
C GLU A 78 5.98 12.81 -16.66
N THR A 79 5.05 13.68 -17.06
CA THR A 79 4.37 14.62 -16.15
C THR A 79 3.53 13.87 -15.14
N MET A 80 2.78 12.86 -15.58
CA MET A 80 1.95 12.05 -14.68
C MET A 80 2.81 11.31 -13.65
N VAL A 81 3.92 10.72 -14.09
CA VAL A 81 4.84 9.97 -13.21
C VAL A 81 5.50 10.90 -12.21
N SER A 82 6.00 12.06 -12.65
CA SER A 82 6.66 13.05 -11.77
C SER A 82 5.71 13.66 -10.73
N PHE A 83 4.41 13.66 -11.00
CA PHE A 83 3.40 14.17 -10.07
C PHE A 83 3.28 13.32 -8.79
N LEU A 84 3.50 12.02 -8.89
CA LEU A 84 3.34 11.07 -7.78
C LEU A 84 4.67 10.50 -7.27
N MET A 85 5.69 10.39 -8.13
CA MET A 85 6.98 9.78 -7.81
C MET A 85 8.07 10.86 -7.75
N PRO A 86 8.60 11.19 -6.56
CA PRO A 86 9.59 12.27 -6.43
C PRO A 86 11.00 11.88 -6.90
N ASN A 87 11.34 10.57 -6.91
CA ASN A 87 12.67 10.09 -7.24
C ASN A 87 12.84 9.92 -8.76
N PRO A 88 13.73 10.69 -9.44
CA PRO A 88 13.94 10.59 -10.89
C PRO A 88 14.39 9.21 -11.37
N ILE A 89 15.14 8.46 -10.56
CA ILE A 89 15.59 7.11 -10.90
C ILE A 89 14.38 6.16 -10.97
N ASN A 90 13.43 6.30 -10.05
CA ASN A 90 12.20 5.50 -10.06
C ASN A 90 11.30 5.90 -11.23
N GLN A 91 11.21 7.20 -11.55
CA GLN A 91 10.51 7.69 -12.74
C GLN A 91 11.07 7.02 -14.00
N GLU A 92 12.39 7.04 -14.18
CA GLU A 92 13.05 6.43 -15.34
C GLU A 92 12.70 4.93 -15.46
N LYS A 93 12.77 4.16 -14.37
CA LYS A 93 12.40 2.73 -14.36
C LYS A 93 10.97 2.48 -14.87
N VAL A 94 10.03 3.39 -14.54
CA VAL A 94 8.65 3.32 -15.03
C VAL A 94 8.57 3.67 -16.50
N LEU A 95 9.22 4.76 -16.91
CA LEU A 95 9.12 5.33 -18.26
C LEU A 95 9.75 4.45 -19.35
N ILE A 96 10.85 3.75 -19.04
CA ILE A 96 11.48 2.83 -20.00
C ILE A 96 10.72 1.51 -20.17
N ASN A 97 9.71 1.25 -19.34
CA ASN A 97 8.91 0.04 -19.38
C ASN A 97 7.46 0.36 -19.77
N GLU A 98 7.09 0.15 -21.02
CA GLU A 98 5.76 0.47 -21.56
C GLU A 98 4.62 -0.16 -20.73
N THR A 99 4.79 -1.41 -20.28
CA THR A 99 3.78 -2.08 -19.45
C THR A 99 3.59 -1.36 -18.11
N GLN A 100 4.65 -0.89 -17.47
CA GLN A 100 4.56 -0.16 -16.21
C GLN A 100 4.01 1.25 -16.42
N SER A 101 4.40 1.93 -17.48
CA SER A 101 3.84 3.24 -17.87
C SER A 101 2.33 3.18 -18.07
N ASN A 102 1.84 2.16 -18.77
CA ASN A 102 0.40 1.97 -18.99
C ASN A 102 -0.35 1.70 -17.67
N LYS A 103 0.17 0.79 -16.83
CA LYS A 103 -0.40 0.54 -15.50
C LYS A 103 -0.38 1.78 -14.61
N PHE A 104 0.69 2.58 -14.69
CA PHE A 104 0.78 3.83 -13.94
C PHE A 104 -0.29 4.82 -14.36
N LYS A 105 -0.52 4.96 -15.67
CA LYS A 105 -1.58 5.82 -16.22
C LYS A 105 -2.97 5.39 -15.70
N ASP A 106 -3.27 4.10 -15.71
CA ASP A 106 -4.53 3.56 -15.18
C ASP A 106 -4.66 3.84 -13.68
N ASN A 107 -3.58 3.64 -12.91
CA ASN A 107 -3.55 3.94 -11.48
C ASN A 107 -3.76 5.44 -11.20
N PHE A 108 -3.14 6.32 -11.99
CA PHE A 108 -3.27 7.77 -11.85
C PHE A 108 -4.74 8.22 -11.95
N TRP A 109 -5.49 7.64 -12.88
CA TRP A 109 -6.92 7.90 -13.06
C TRP A 109 -7.83 7.18 -12.06
N SER A 110 -7.32 6.19 -11.34
CA SER A 110 -8.14 5.35 -10.45
C SER A 110 -8.80 6.12 -9.29
N ILE A 111 -8.22 7.24 -8.88
CA ILE A 111 -8.76 8.08 -7.81
C ILE A 111 -10.00 8.90 -8.24
N TRP A 112 -10.18 9.11 -9.52
CA TRP A 112 -11.32 9.86 -10.07
C TRP A 112 -12.51 8.92 -10.35
N PRO A 113 -13.77 9.34 -10.13
CA PRO A 113 -14.17 10.57 -9.47
C PRO A 113 -14.05 10.51 -7.94
N MET A 114 -13.54 11.60 -7.33
CA MET A 114 -13.33 11.67 -5.88
C MET A 114 -14.66 11.69 -5.11
N SER A 115 -15.73 12.23 -5.69
CA SER A 115 -17.06 12.29 -5.05
C SER A 115 -17.55 10.93 -4.58
N LEU A 116 -17.23 9.84 -5.28
CA LEU A 116 -17.61 8.47 -4.89
C LEU A 116 -16.77 7.92 -3.72
N ARG A 117 -15.68 8.56 -3.36
CA ARG A 117 -14.71 8.09 -2.36
C ARG A 117 -14.56 9.06 -1.17
N LYS A 118 -15.11 10.25 -1.30
CA LYS A 118 -14.88 11.37 -0.38
C LYS A 118 -15.16 11.01 1.07
N GLU A 119 -16.32 10.45 1.35
CA GLU A 119 -16.71 10.09 2.72
C GLU A 119 -15.76 9.05 3.34
N GLY A 120 -15.40 8.01 2.58
CA GLY A 120 -14.43 7.00 3.02
C GLY A 120 -13.04 7.62 3.24
N TYR A 121 -12.59 8.45 2.31
CA TYR A 121 -11.30 9.12 2.40
C TYR A 121 -11.20 10.03 3.64
N GLU A 122 -12.22 10.86 3.89
CA GLU A 122 -12.27 11.74 5.07
C GLU A 122 -12.37 10.95 6.38
N ASN A 123 -13.14 9.85 6.39
CA ASN A 123 -13.20 8.95 7.53
C ASN A 123 -11.84 8.30 7.82
N ASP A 124 -11.15 7.82 6.81
CA ASP A 124 -9.85 7.20 6.94
C ASP A 124 -8.81 8.21 7.48
N PHE A 125 -8.76 9.42 6.94
CA PHE A 125 -7.88 10.47 7.44
C PHE A 125 -8.11 10.79 8.91
N LYS A 126 -9.37 10.87 9.34
CA LYS A 126 -9.73 11.09 10.74
C LYS A 126 -9.27 9.95 11.64
N ASN A 127 -9.44 8.70 11.19
CA ASN A 127 -9.07 7.52 11.96
C ASN A 127 -7.55 7.33 12.03
N TYR A 128 -6.82 7.61 10.96
CA TYR A 128 -5.36 7.43 10.92
C TYR A 128 -4.60 8.37 11.84
N LEU A 129 -5.17 9.52 12.21
CA LEU A 129 -4.52 10.46 13.16
C LEU A 129 -4.35 9.88 14.55
N ASN A 130 -5.28 9.03 14.99
CA ASN A 130 -5.30 8.44 16.32
C ASN A 130 -5.22 6.90 16.26
N LEU A 131 -4.63 6.36 15.20
CA LEU A 131 -4.54 4.93 14.97
C LEU A 131 -3.66 4.26 16.03
N SER A 132 -4.23 3.27 16.73
CA SER A 132 -3.54 2.44 17.69
C SER A 132 -3.91 0.98 17.44
N LEU A 133 -2.94 0.17 17.05
CA LEU A 133 -3.12 -1.25 16.73
C LEU A 133 -2.34 -2.11 17.72
N SER A 134 -2.95 -3.20 18.15
CA SER A 134 -2.32 -4.18 19.05
C SER A 134 -1.42 -5.14 18.27
N LEU A 135 -0.33 -4.62 17.69
CA LEU A 135 0.56 -5.36 16.78
C LEU A 135 1.12 -6.63 17.42
N GLU A 136 1.34 -6.63 18.73
CA GLU A 136 1.83 -7.77 19.52
C GLU A 136 0.85 -8.96 19.55
N LYS A 137 -0.43 -8.74 19.19
CA LYS A 137 -1.44 -9.80 19.09
C LYS A 137 -1.42 -10.53 17.75
N ILE A 138 -0.67 -10.04 16.77
CA ILE A 138 -0.51 -10.74 15.50
C ILE A 138 0.28 -12.02 15.75
N SER A 139 -0.37 -13.17 15.56
CA SER A 139 0.21 -14.49 15.74
C SER A 139 0.60 -15.20 14.44
N VAL A 140 0.09 -14.71 13.31
CA VAL A 140 0.31 -15.31 11.99
C VAL A 140 1.66 -14.88 11.39
N PRO A 141 2.25 -15.68 10.49
CA PRO A 141 3.42 -15.27 9.73
C PRO A 141 3.19 -13.92 9.05
N THR A 142 4.15 -13.01 9.17
CA THR A 142 3.99 -11.64 8.68
C THR A 142 5.22 -11.20 7.88
N ILE A 143 5.00 -10.57 6.73
CA ILE A 143 6.03 -9.86 5.98
C ILE A 143 5.66 -8.38 5.85
N ALA A 144 6.61 -7.50 6.17
CA ALA A 144 6.53 -6.08 5.85
C ALA A 144 7.43 -5.78 4.66
N ILE A 145 6.87 -5.22 3.59
CA ILE A 145 7.60 -4.79 2.39
C ILE A 145 7.49 -3.27 2.30
N HIS A 146 8.63 -2.56 2.22
CA HIS A 146 8.65 -1.10 2.28
C HIS A 146 9.83 -0.51 1.51
N GLY A 147 9.58 0.59 0.82
CA GLY A 147 10.64 1.43 0.25
C GLY A 147 11.28 2.33 1.29
N ASP A 148 12.60 2.48 1.30
CA ASP A 148 13.27 3.34 2.29
C ASP A 148 13.20 4.84 1.96
N GLU A 149 12.74 5.20 0.76
CA GLU A 149 12.46 6.58 0.34
C GLU A 149 10.96 6.90 0.26
N ASP A 150 10.12 6.09 0.91
CA ASP A 150 8.68 6.35 0.98
C ASP A 150 8.38 7.58 1.85
N ILE A 151 7.93 8.66 1.20
CA ILE A 151 7.53 9.91 1.85
C ILE A 151 6.05 9.95 2.25
N ASN A 152 5.23 9.04 1.71
CA ASN A 152 3.80 8.99 2.02
C ASN A 152 3.55 8.24 3.32
N VAL A 153 4.13 7.05 3.45
CA VAL A 153 4.13 6.27 4.69
C VAL A 153 5.57 6.00 5.09
N ASN A 154 6.03 6.62 6.16
CA ASN A 154 7.43 6.48 6.58
C ASN A 154 7.76 5.02 6.96
N ILE A 155 8.94 4.53 6.56
CA ILE A 155 9.41 3.16 6.84
C ILE A 155 9.37 2.77 8.33
N SER A 156 9.29 3.76 9.24
CA SER A 156 9.13 3.50 10.68
C SER A 156 7.87 2.70 11.02
N HIS A 157 6.84 2.74 10.17
CA HIS A 157 5.65 1.91 10.30
C HIS A 157 6.00 0.42 10.19
N SER A 158 6.67 0.02 9.12
CA SER A 158 7.11 -1.38 8.93
C SER A 158 8.16 -1.82 9.95
N LYS A 159 9.06 -0.93 10.37
CA LYS A 159 10.04 -1.23 11.43
C LYS A 159 9.36 -1.50 12.76
N GLU A 160 8.35 -0.71 13.12
CA GLU A 160 7.57 -0.92 14.35
C GLU A 160 6.79 -2.23 14.29
N LEU A 161 6.08 -2.52 13.19
CA LEU A 161 5.39 -3.79 13.02
C LEU A 161 6.35 -4.96 13.21
N SER A 162 7.49 -4.94 12.50
CA SER A 162 8.47 -6.02 12.60
C SER A 162 9.11 -6.15 13.98
N SER A 163 9.19 -5.08 14.76
CA SER A 163 9.73 -5.13 16.12
C SER A 163 8.75 -5.73 17.15
N LYS A 164 7.44 -5.61 16.88
CA LYS A 164 6.38 -6.08 17.81
C LYS A 164 5.83 -7.46 17.45
N VAL A 165 5.88 -7.86 16.18
CA VAL A 165 5.35 -9.14 15.71
C VAL A 165 6.44 -10.20 15.71
N LYS A 166 6.30 -11.24 16.55
CA LYS A 166 7.33 -12.27 16.77
C LYS A 166 7.70 -13.04 15.50
N ASN A 167 6.71 -13.41 14.69
CA ASN A 167 6.92 -14.16 13.44
C ASN A 167 6.83 -13.22 12.24
N SER A 168 7.68 -12.20 12.23
CA SER A 168 7.70 -11.23 11.14
C SER A 168 9.07 -11.10 10.49
N LYS A 169 9.04 -10.74 9.20
CA LYS A 169 10.22 -10.34 8.40
C LYS A 169 9.96 -8.96 7.82
N ILE A 170 11.00 -8.13 7.76
CA ILE A 170 10.95 -6.88 7.01
C ILE A 170 11.82 -6.99 5.77
N TYR A 171 11.27 -6.64 4.61
CA TYR A 171 11.96 -6.54 3.34
C TYR A 171 11.99 -5.08 2.90
N VAL A 172 13.17 -4.48 2.99
CA VAL A 172 13.39 -3.07 2.63
C VAL A 172 13.92 -3.00 1.20
N ILE A 173 13.20 -2.27 0.34
CA ILE A 173 13.62 -2.03 -1.03
C ILE A 173 14.33 -0.68 -1.09
N LYS A 174 15.64 -0.71 -1.36
CA LYS A 174 16.48 0.48 -1.38
C LYS A 174 16.16 1.40 -2.55
N GLY A 175 16.04 2.70 -2.24
CA GLY A 175 15.75 3.76 -3.20
C GLY A 175 14.31 3.74 -3.70
N ALA A 176 13.45 2.88 -3.15
CA ALA A 176 12.06 2.78 -3.55
C ALA A 176 11.18 3.76 -2.78
N ASP A 177 10.28 4.41 -3.49
CA ASP A 177 9.23 5.28 -2.96
C ASP A 177 7.89 4.53 -2.78
N HIS A 178 6.82 5.25 -2.44
CA HIS A 178 5.48 4.68 -2.20
C HIS A 178 4.90 3.96 -3.41
N PHE A 179 5.32 4.29 -4.63
CA PHE A 179 4.85 3.67 -5.87
C PHE A 179 5.82 2.58 -6.39
N MET A 180 6.55 1.94 -5.48
CA MET A 180 7.57 0.94 -5.79
C MET A 180 7.08 -0.25 -6.61
N HIS A 181 5.78 -0.54 -6.61
CA HIS A 181 5.20 -1.61 -7.44
C HIS A 181 5.30 -1.34 -8.95
N PHE A 182 5.53 -0.09 -9.36
CA PHE A 182 5.84 0.24 -10.77
C PHE A 182 7.34 0.18 -11.06
N SER A 183 8.18 0.63 -10.12
CA SER A 183 9.63 0.77 -10.33
C SER A 183 10.46 -0.43 -9.88
N HIS A 184 9.97 -1.24 -8.91
CA HIS A 184 10.69 -2.37 -8.30
C HIS A 184 9.84 -3.66 -8.27
N ASN A 185 8.98 -3.84 -9.28
CA ASN A 185 8.01 -4.91 -9.36
C ASN A 185 8.63 -6.33 -9.28
N LYS A 186 9.84 -6.51 -9.82
CA LYS A 186 10.54 -7.81 -9.80
C LYS A 186 10.93 -8.21 -8.38
N GLU A 187 11.58 -7.31 -7.65
CA GLU A 187 12.03 -7.53 -6.26
C GLU A 187 10.85 -7.79 -5.32
N ILE A 188 9.76 -7.02 -5.50
CA ILE A 188 8.52 -7.21 -4.76
C ILE A 188 7.93 -8.59 -5.04
N LYS A 189 7.81 -8.96 -6.31
CA LYS A 189 7.28 -10.26 -6.70
C LYS A 189 8.09 -11.41 -6.09
N GLU A 190 9.42 -11.34 -6.16
CA GLU A 190 10.30 -12.37 -5.60
C GLU A 190 10.13 -12.52 -4.07
N SER A 191 9.98 -11.39 -3.35
CA SER A 191 9.76 -11.42 -1.90
C SER A 191 8.40 -12.01 -1.54
N LEU A 192 7.35 -11.64 -2.28
CA LEU A 192 6.00 -12.18 -2.11
C LEU A 192 5.90 -13.66 -2.43
N ASP A 193 6.44 -14.09 -3.58
CA ASP A 193 6.44 -15.50 -4.01
C ASP A 193 7.16 -16.39 -2.97
N THR A 194 8.26 -15.88 -2.41
CA THR A 194 9.01 -16.59 -1.37
C THR A 194 8.19 -16.71 -0.08
N PHE A 195 7.62 -15.61 0.38
CA PHE A 195 6.80 -15.59 1.60
C PHE A 195 5.58 -16.51 1.49
N ILE A 196 4.85 -16.43 0.38
CA ILE A 196 3.66 -17.26 0.14
C ILE A 196 4.04 -18.73 0.09
N ARG A 197 5.07 -19.10 -0.67
CA ARG A 197 5.55 -20.50 -0.80
C ARG A 197 5.98 -21.11 0.54
N ASP A 198 6.69 -20.33 1.36
CA ASP A 198 7.18 -20.80 2.65
C ASP A 198 6.01 -21.08 3.62
N ASN A 199 4.94 -20.31 3.55
CA ASN A 199 3.80 -20.41 4.46
C ASN A 199 2.63 -21.27 3.93
N VAL A 200 2.62 -21.64 2.65
CA VAL A 200 1.71 -22.68 2.12
C VAL A 200 2.21 -24.07 2.51
N LYS A 201 3.55 -24.32 2.49
CA LYS A 201 4.12 -25.63 2.80
C LYS A 201 4.08 -26.01 4.28
N SER A 202 3.96 -25.04 5.19
CA SER A 202 3.91 -25.32 6.63
C SER A 202 2.53 -25.74 7.14
N SER A 203 1.55 -25.87 6.26
CA SER A 203 0.15 -26.23 6.59
C SER A 203 -0.15 -27.73 6.38
N TYR A 204 0.90 -28.59 6.20
CA TYR A 204 0.78 -30.04 6.06
C TYR A 204 1.57 -30.78 7.13
#